data_ac5efdad65348906cb23985fa1e7bf4b
#
_entry.id   ac5efdad65348906cb23985fa1e7bf4b
#
_cell.length_a   1.000
_cell.length_b   1.000
_cell.length_c   1.000
_cell.angle_alpha   90.00
_cell.angle_beta   90.00
_cell.angle_gamma   90.00
#
_symmetry.space_group_name_H-M   'P 1'
#
loop_
_entity.id
_entity.type
_entity.pdbx_description
1 polymer ?
#
loop_
_entity_poly.entity_id
_entity_poly.type
_entity_poly.pdbx_seq_one_letter_code
_entity_poly.pdbx_strand_id
1 'polypeptide(L)'
;MSLARGLERRLEQLVDGMAARLFRGRMHPVELANLLIREADLALHILPVGPEAPNAFAVTLGGEPAEAEARDAVERELAVAVEQTAWERGWRLPGPVRVSLIVGSGPAATAAVRAAFVAGPLPPWARLLPPGRPPVEVCPNRAVVGRSSQADARIDDAEVSRRHALLWREAGGMWVADLGSSNGTHLNGEPVAEVAEVVDGDLLAFGGPSFVFRSV
;
A
#
# COMPACT_ATOMS: atom_id res chain seq x y z
N MET A 1 -15.74 0.11 11.83
CA MET A 1 -16.51 -0.49 10.71
C MET A 1 -15.48 -0.98 9.71
N SER A 2 -15.46 -2.28 9.42
CA SER A 2 -14.40 -2.90 8.58
C SER A 2 -14.35 -2.25 7.18
N LEU A 3 -13.16 -1.85 6.73
CA LEU A 3 -12.86 -1.36 5.37
C LEU A 3 -13.37 -2.35 4.30
N ALA A 4 -13.33 -3.65 4.59
CA ALA A 4 -13.89 -4.70 3.74
C ALA A 4 -15.37 -4.46 3.36
N ARG A 5 -16.24 -4.04 4.29
CA ARG A 5 -17.64 -3.72 4.00
C ARG A 5 -17.81 -2.48 3.12
N GLY A 6 -16.90 -1.53 3.20
CA GLY A 6 -16.90 -0.35 2.34
C GLY A 6 -16.53 -0.71 0.89
N LEU A 7 -15.55 -1.59 0.74
CA LEU A 7 -15.09 -2.11 -0.54
C LEU A 7 -16.16 -2.98 -1.21
N GLU A 8 -16.74 -3.94 -0.49
CA GLU A 8 -17.83 -4.78 -0.99
C GLU A 8 -18.97 -3.92 -1.54
N ARG A 9 -19.39 -2.91 -0.79
CA ARG A 9 -20.46 -1.99 -1.23
C ARG A 9 -20.09 -1.21 -2.51
N ARG A 10 -18.85 -0.77 -2.67
CA ARG A 10 -18.38 -0.07 -3.89
C ARG A 10 -18.35 -1.01 -5.08
N LEU A 11 -17.84 -2.22 -4.89
CA LEU A 11 -17.83 -3.25 -5.95
C LEU A 11 -19.24 -3.71 -6.32
N GLU A 12 -20.18 -3.79 -5.36
CA GLU A 12 -21.59 -4.06 -5.61
C GLU A 12 -22.26 -2.93 -6.42
N GLN A 13 -21.98 -1.67 -6.09
CA GLN A 13 -22.50 -0.51 -6.83
C GLN A 13 -22.03 -0.47 -8.29
N LEU A 14 -20.85 -0.99 -8.61
CA LEU A 14 -20.39 -1.14 -9.99
C LEU A 14 -21.23 -2.15 -10.78
N VAL A 15 -21.72 -3.20 -10.12
CA VAL A 15 -22.56 -4.22 -10.77
C VAL A 15 -23.93 -3.68 -11.10
N ASP A 16 -24.47 -2.78 -10.28
CA ASP A 16 -25.79 -2.15 -10.52
C ASP A 16 -25.74 -1.02 -11.57
N GLY A 17 -24.53 -0.59 -11.96
CA GLY A 17 -24.28 0.50 -12.90
C GLY A 17 -23.79 0.07 -14.29
N MET A 18 -22.90 0.89 -14.87
CA MET A 18 -22.31 0.69 -16.22
C MET A 18 -21.58 -0.65 -16.36
N ALA A 19 -21.00 -1.17 -15.27
CA ALA A 19 -20.27 -2.42 -15.28
C ALA A 19 -21.15 -3.67 -15.26
N ALA A 20 -22.46 -3.55 -15.06
CA ALA A 20 -23.39 -4.68 -15.03
C ALA A 20 -23.32 -5.57 -16.29
N ARG A 21 -23.05 -4.97 -17.46
CA ARG A 21 -22.87 -5.70 -18.72
C ARG A 21 -21.57 -6.49 -18.77
N LEU A 22 -20.50 -5.94 -18.18
CA LEU A 22 -19.19 -6.59 -18.11
C LEU A 22 -19.23 -7.91 -17.32
N PHE A 23 -20.06 -7.95 -16.28
CA PHE A 23 -20.15 -9.10 -15.36
C PHE A 23 -21.30 -10.05 -15.64
N ARG A 24 -22.15 -9.79 -16.65
CA ARG A 24 -23.27 -10.65 -16.99
C ARG A 24 -22.79 -12.05 -17.39
N GLY A 25 -23.07 -13.05 -16.53
CA GLY A 25 -22.62 -14.44 -16.70
C GLY A 25 -21.12 -14.68 -16.47
N ARG A 26 -20.43 -13.73 -15.84
CA ARG A 26 -19.01 -13.79 -15.49
C ARG A 26 -18.79 -13.78 -13.97
N MET A 27 -17.51 -13.90 -13.57
CA MET A 27 -17.10 -13.78 -12.18
C MET A 27 -17.46 -12.40 -11.62
N HIS A 28 -18.07 -12.37 -10.42
CA HIS A 28 -18.48 -11.15 -9.74
C HIS A 28 -17.25 -10.29 -9.39
N PRO A 29 -17.32 -8.93 -9.40
CA PRO A 29 -16.18 -8.07 -9.06
C PRO A 29 -15.54 -8.35 -7.69
N VAL A 30 -16.36 -8.73 -6.70
CA VAL A 30 -15.87 -9.13 -5.37
C VAL A 30 -15.05 -10.42 -5.44
N GLU A 31 -15.49 -11.40 -6.22
CA GLU A 31 -14.73 -12.64 -6.44
C GLU A 31 -13.41 -12.36 -7.14
N LEU A 32 -13.43 -11.43 -8.10
CA LEU A 32 -12.23 -11.00 -8.82
C LEU A 32 -11.25 -10.27 -7.91
N ALA A 33 -11.73 -9.37 -7.05
CA ALA A 33 -10.90 -8.72 -6.04
C ALA A 33 -10.26 -9.73 -5.08
N ASN A 34 -11.04 -10.71 -4.61
CA ASN A 34 -10.53 -11.79 -3.76
C ASN A 34 -9.48 -12.66 -4.47
N LEU A 35 -9.66 -12.90 -5.77
CA LEU A 35 -8.68 -13.62 -6.59
C LEU A 35 -7.36 -12.82 -6.69
N LEU A 36 -7.42 -11.50 -6.95
CA LEU A 36 -6.23 -10.65 -6.99
C LEU A 36 -5.49 -10.63 -5.65
N ILE A 37 -6.22 -10.49 -4.55
CA ILE A 37 -5.65 -10.48 -3.19
C ILE A 37 -4.98 -11.83 -2.88
N ARG A 38 -5.62 -12.93 -3.26
CA ARG A 38 -5.05 -14.27 -3.09
C ARG A 38 -3.77 -14.46 -3.91
N GLU A 39 -3.76 -14.02 -5.17
CA GLU A 39 -2.56 -14.09 -6.01
C GLU A 39 -1.44 -13.20 -5.47
N ALA A 40 -1.77 -12.03 -4.91
CA ALA A 40 -0.81 -11.17 -4.23
C ALA A 40 -0.20 -11.87 -3.00
N ASP A 41 -1.04 -12.50 -2.18
CA ASP A 41 -0.63 -13.24 -0.97
C ASP A 41 0.33 -14.39 -1.30
N LEU A 42 0.03 -15.15 -2.37
CA LEU A 42 0.87 -16.26 -2.83
C LEU A 42 2.21 -15.81 -3.42
N ALA A 43 2.29 -14.58 -3.90
CA ALA A 43 3.46 -14.01 -4.56
C ALA A 43 4.28 -13.08 -3.66
N LEU A 44 4.01 -13.03 -2.35
CA LEU A 44 4.73 -12.14 -1.41
C LEU A 44 6.24 -12.42 -1.41
N HIS A 45 7.02 -11.38 -1.52
CA HIS A 45 8.45 -11.40 -1.22
C HIS A 45 8.70 -10.95 0.22
N ILE A 46 9.46 -11.72 0.97
CA ILE A 46 9.82 -11.35 2.35
C ILE A 46 11.13 -10.57 2.33
N LEU A 47 11.03 -9.26 2.50
CA LEU A 47 12.17 -8.36 2.63
C LEU A 47 12.59 -8.20 4.10
N PRO A 48 13.79 -7.65 4.37
CA PRO A 48 14.22 -7.32 5.75
C PRO A 48 13.33 -6.30 6.48
N VAL A 49 12.47 -5.59 5.75
CA VAL A 49 11.50 -4.62 6.28
C VAL A 49 10.08 -5.19 6.40
N GLY A 50 9.88 -6.43 5.97
CA GLY A 50 8.59 -7.14 5.98
C GLY A 50 8.10 -7.55 4.59
N PRO A 51 6.83 -7.96 4.46
CA PRO A 51 6.29 -8.47 3.22
C PRO A 51 6.12 -7.39 2.15
N GLU A 52 6.57 -7.66 0.94
CA GLU A 52 6.33 -6.87 -0.26
C GLU A 52 5.40 -7.63 -1.19
N ALA A 53 4.32 -6.99 -1.62
CA ALA A 53 3.32 -7.56 -2.52
C ALA A 53 3.51 -7.06 -3.96
N PRO A 54 3.14 -7.87 -4.98
CA PRO A 54 3.05 -7.40 -6.36
C PRO A 54 2.00 -6.28 -6.47
N ASN A 55 2.21 -5.37 -7.41
CA ASN A 55 1.36 -4.21 -7.62
C ASN A 55 0.84 -4.06 -9.05
N ALA A 56 1.20 -4.95 -9.96
CA ALA A 56 0.69 -4.96 -11.33
C ALA A 56 0.01 -6.30 -11.62
N PHE A 57 -1.24 -6.25 -12.06
CA PHE A 57 -2.07 -7.42 -12.28
C PHE A 57 -2.65 -7.39 -13.70
N ALA A 58 -2.37 -8.41 -14.48
CA ALA A 58 -3.04 -8.67 -15.74
C ALA A 58 -4.08 -9.78 -15.54
N VAL A 59 -5.34 -9.45 -15.73
CA VAL A 59 -6.48 -10.35 -15.54
C VAL A 59 -7.07 -10.68 -16.89
N THR A 60 -7.05 -11.96 -17.27
CA THR A 60 -7.70 -12.44 -18.48
C THR A 60 -9.07 -13.01 -18.10
N LEU A 61 -10.13 -12.43 -18.65
CA LEU A 61 -11.53 -12.88 -18.49
C LEU A 61 -12.02 -13.52 -19.79
N GLY A 62 -12.74 -14.63 -19.68
CA GLY A 62 -13.47 -15.19 -20.81
C GLY A 62 -14.72 -14.37 -21.16
N GLY A 63 -15.14 -14.37 -22.44
CA GLY A 63 -16.38 -13.78 -22.90
C GLY A 63 -16.21 -12.65 -23.92
N GLU A 64 -17.26 -11.87 -24.16
CA GLU A 64 -17.25 -10.77 -25.14
C GLU A 64 -16.56 -9.52 -24.61
N PRO A 65 -15.94 -8.70 -25.50
CA PRO A 65 -15.34 -7.42 -25.12
C PRO A 65 -16.36 -6.50 -24.44
N ALA A 66 -15.92 -5.80 -23.40
CA ALA A 66 -16.70 -4.78 -22.71
C ALA A 66 -16.38 -3.39 -23.23
N GLU A 67 -17.29 -2.45 -22.99
CA GLU A 67 -17.03 -1.03 -23.24
C GLU A 67 -15.81 -0.55 -22.43
N ALA A 68 -14.96 0.26 -23.05
CA ALA A 68 -13.70 0.70 -22.46
C ALA A 68 -13.92 1.42 -21.11
N GLU A 69 -14.93 2.28 -21.06
CA GLU A 69 -15.24 3.10 -19.88
C GLU A 69 -15.66 2.25 -18.66
N ALA A 70 -16.46 1.19 -18.90
CA ALA A 70 -16.85 0.25 -17.86
C ALA A 70 -15.66 -0.59 -17.38
N ARG A 71 -14.78 -1.00 -18.29
CA ARG A 71 -13.56 -1.72 -17.97
C ARG A 71 -12.63 -0.86 -17.11
N ASP A 72 -12.35 0.39 -17.51
CA ASP A 72 -11.47 1.30 -16.80
C ASP A 72 -12.00 1.63 -15.38
N ALA A 73 -13.31 1.69 -15.21
CA ALA A 73 -13.93 1.87 -13.89
C ALA A 73 -13.65 0.67 -12.96
N VAL A 74 -13.83 -0.56 -13.49
CA VAL A 74 -13.55 -1.79 -12.74
C VAL A 74 -12.07 -1.93 -12.41
N GLU A 75 -11.17 -1.64 -13.35
CA GLU A 75 -9.73 -1.68 -13.14
C GLU A 75 -9.31 -0.76 -11.98
N ARG A 76 -9.87 0.46 -11.93
CA ARG A 76 -9.61 1.41 -10.82
C ARG A 76 -10.10 0.89 -9.47
N GLU A 77 -11.32 0.37 -9.38
CA GLU A 77 -11.86 -0.13 -8.11
C GLU A 77 -11.12 -1.39 -7.62
N LEU A 78 -10.71 -2.27 -8.53
CA LEU A 78 -9.87 -3.41 -8.19
C LEU A 78 -8.48 -2.98 -7.69
N ALA A 79 -7.90 -1.94 -8.28
CA ALA A 79 -6.64 -1.38 -7.81
C ALA A 79 -6.78 -0.81 -6.40
N VAL A 80 -7.84 -0.05 -6.13
CA VAL A 80 -8.16 0.47 -4.78
C VAL A 80 -8.33 -0.67 -3.77
N ALA A 81 -8.98 -1.78 -4.16
CA ALA A 81 -9.15 -2.96 -3.32
C ALA A 81 -7.83 -3.57 -2.87
N VAL A 82 -6.90 -3.72 -3.82
CA VAL A 82 -5.56 -4.26 -3.53
C VAL A 82 -4.77 -3.28 -2.66
N GLU A 83 -4.81 -1.97 -2.93
CA GLU A 83 -4.13 -0.95 -2.12
C GLU A 83 -4.63 -0.94 -0.67
N GLN A 84 -5.94 -0.94 -0.47
CA GLN A 84 -6.53 -0.98 0.86
C GLN A 84 -6.12 -2.24 1.62
N THR A 85 -6.14 -3.41 0.95
CA THR A 85 -5.70 -4.66 1.55
C THR A 85 -4.22 -4.64 1.89
N ALA A 86 -3.38 -4.04 1.04
CA ALA A 86 -1.95 -3.87 1.32
C ALA A 86 -1.73 -3.04 2.60
N TRP A 87 -2.51 -1.99 2.82
CA TRP A 87 -2.44 -1.19 4.04
C TRP A 87 -2.94 -1.94 5.28
N GLU A 88 -4.05 -2.67 5.15
CA GLU A 88 -4.59 -3.47 6.25
C GLU A 88 -3.63 -4.59 6.69
N ARG A 89 -2.92 -5.19 5.73
CA ARG A 89 -1.98 -6.31 5.97
C ARG A 89 -0.53 -5.87 6.17
N GLY A 90 -0.27 -4.57 6.16
CA GLY A 90 1.08 -4.03 6.32
C GLY A 90 2.02 -4.39 5.17
N TRP A 91 1.51 -4.65 3.96
CA TRP A 91 2.35 -4.94 2.81
C TRP A 91 3.05 -3.69 2.27
N ARG A 92 4.28 -3.85 1.88
CA ARG A 92 4.98 -2.87 1.04
C ARG A 92 4.57 -3.07 -0.41
N LEU A 93 4.36 -1.98 -1.13
CA LEU A 93 4.16 -1.96 -2.58
C LEU A 93 5.36 -1.28 -3.23
N PRO A 94 5.95 -1.83 -4.33
CA PRO A 94 7.07 -1.22 -5.03
C PRO A 94 6.67 -0.02 -5.89
N GLY A 95 5.39 0.19 -6.12
CA GLY A 95 4.81 1.26 -6.91
C GLY A 95 3.28 1.26 -6.85
N PRO A 96 2.61 2.16 -7.60
CA PRO A 96 1.15 2.23 -7.66
C PRO A 96 0.53 0.92 -8.13
N VAL A 97 -0.60 0.55 -7.55
CA VAL A 97 -1.34 -0.65 -8.01
C VAL A 97 -1.94 -0.38 -9.39
N ARG A 98 -1.78 -1.33 -10.29
CA ARG A 98 -2.34 -1.33 -11.64
C ARG A 98 -3.02 -2.66 -11.92
N VAL A 99 -4.24 -2.58 -12.38
CA VAL A 99 -5.01 -3.76 -12.84
C VAL A 99 -5.36 -3.53 -14.29
N SER A 100 -5.14 -4.53 -15.13
CA SER A 100 -5.54 -4.51 -16.55
C SER A 100 -6.42 -5.70 -16.83
N LEU A 101 -7.63 -5.45 -17.33
CA LEU A 101 -8.59 -6.48 -17.73
C LEU A 101 -8.47 -6.75 -19.24
N ILE A 102 -8.13 -7.99 -19.58
CA ILE A 102 -8.03 -8.47 -20.93
C ILE A 102 -9.19 -9.46 -21.14
N VAL A 103 -10.06 -9.17 -22.09
CA VAL A 103 -11.16 -10.08 -22.44
C VAL A 103 -10.72 -10.96 -23.61
N GLY A 104 -10.67 -12.25 -23.37
CA GLY A 104 -10.28 -13.26 -24.35
C GLY A 104 -11.44 -14.21 -24.71
N SER A 105 -11.24 -14.99 -25.79
CA SER A 105 -12.19 -16.00 -26.26
C SER A 105 -12.14 -17.26 -25.39
N GLY A 106 -12.72 -17.22 -24.19
CA GLY A 106 -12.81 -18.36 -23.28
C GLY A 106 -14.19 -18.48 -22.64
N PRO A 107 -14.47 -19.55 -21.85
CA PRO A 107 -15.69 -19.64 -21.08
C PRO A 107 -15.88 -18.43 -20.16
N ALA A 108 -17.06 -17.86 -20.13
CA ALA A 108 -17.36 -16.60 -19.42
C ALA A 108 -17.07 -16.62 -17.90
N ALA A 109 -17.05 -17.78 -17.28
CA ALA A 109 -16.77 -17.96 -15.84
C ALA A 109 -15.29 -18.17 -15.49
N THR A 110 -14.37 -18.01 -16.45
CA THR A 110 -12.93 -18.22 -16.21
C THR A 110 -12.20 -16.89 -16.07
N ALA A 111 -11.34 -16.80 -15.03
CA ALA A 111 -10.39 -15.73 -14.87
C ALA A 111 -8.99 -16.31 -14.62
N ALA A 112 -7.99 -15.72 -15.26
CA ALA A 112 -6.59 -16.00 -14.98
C ALA A 112 -5.88 -14.70 -14.61
N VAL A 113 -5.07 -14.73 -13.55
CA VAL A 113 -4.35 -13.56 -13.05
C VAL A 113 -2.85 -13.80 -13.21
N ARG A 114 -2.15 -12.78 -13.66
CA ARG A 114 -0.68 -12.68 -13.60
C ARG A 114 -0.33 -11.47 -12.77
N ALA A 115 0.47 -11.68 -11.74
CA ALA A 115 0.96 -10.64 -10.85
C ALA A 115 2.44 -10.34 -11.13
N ALA A 116 2.84 -9.08 -10.98
CA ALA A 116 4.21 -8.62 -11.17
C ALA A 116 4.56 -7.47 -10.22
N PHE A 117 5.86 -7.31 -9.96
CA PHE A 117 6.42 -6.21 -9.17
C PHE A 117 6.92 -5.14 -10.14
N VAL A 118 6.35 -3.95 -10.08
CA VAL A 118 6.70 -2.82 -10.98
C VAL A 118 7.02 -1.60 -10.13
N ALA A 119 8.28 -1.21 -10.12
CA ALA A 119 8.71 -0.01 -9.40
C ALA A 119 8.09 1.25 -9.97
N GLY A 120 7.72 2.18 -9.09
CA GLY A 120 7.15 3.47 -9.50
C GLY A 120 7.01 4.42 -8.32
N PRO A 121 6.82 5.74 -8.60
CA PRO A 121 6.62 6.73 -7.56
C PRO A 121 5.28 6.48 -6.85
N LEU A 122 5.32 6.53 -5.52
CA LEU A 122 4.13 6.44 -4.66
C LEU A 122 3.83 7.82 -4.06
N PRO A 123 2.55 8.18 -3.88
CA PRO A 123 2.20 9.37 -3.10
C PRO A 123 2.60 9.18 -1.64
N PRO A 124 2.94 10.26 -0.93
CA PRO A 124 3.23 10.18 0.50
C PRO A 124 1.95 9.84 1.28
N TRP A 125 2.07 8.92 2.22
CA TRP A 125 1.01 8.62 3.19
C TRP A 125 1.24 9.30 4.55
N ALA A 126 2.48 9.79 4.77
CA ALA A 126 2.81 10.61 5.92
C ALA A 126 3.94 11.59 5.56
N ARG A 127 4.12 12.58 6.41
CA ARG A 127 5.20 13.56 6.36
C ARG A 127 5.82 13.72 7.73
N LEU A 128 7.14 13.82 7.77
CA LEU A 128 7.92 14.20 8.94
C LEU A 128 8.28 15.67 8.78
N LEU A 129 7.75 16.53 9.65
CA LEU A 129 7.90 17.99 9.58
C LEU A 129 9.01 18.44 10.54
N PRO A 130 10.23 18.73 10.07
CA PRO A 130 11.27 19.31 10.89
C PRO A 130 11.03 20.82 11.12
N PRO A 131 11.46 21.42 12.22
CA PRO A 131 11.38 22.87 12.41
C PRO A 131 12.18 23.62 11.33
N GLY A 132 11.51 24.53 10.62
CA GLY A 132 12.15 25.46 9.66
C GLY A 132 12.80 24.82 8.43
N ARG A 133 12.49 23.56 8.12
CA ARG A 133 12.99 22.85 6.93
C ARG A 133 11.85 22.21 6.14
N PRO A 134 12.06 21.86 4.88
CA PRO A 134 11.06 21.13 4.10
C PRO A 134 10.69 19.79 4.75
N PRO A 135 9.43 19.32 4.56
CA PRO A 135 9.00 18.02 5.06
C PRO A 135 9.76 16.88 4.39
N VAL A 136 9.97 15.80 5.16
CA VAL A 136 10.44 14.53 4.62
C VAL A 136 9.21 13.66 4.33
N GLU A 137 9.01 13.29 3.09
CA GLU A 137 7.87 12.47 2.67
C GLU A 137 8.10 10.98 2.95
N VAL A 138 7.05 10.31 3.43
CA VAL A 138 7.02 8.87 3.67
C VAL A 138 6.08 8.26 2.66
N CYS A 139 6.62 7.66 1.59
CA CYS A 139 5.83 7.18 0.45
C CYS A 139 5.52 5.68 0.49
N PRO A 140 6.51 4.75 0.55
CA PRO A 140 6.18 3.34 0.62
C PRO A 140 5.66 2.97 2.00
N ASN A 141 4.76 2.00 2.07
CA ASN A 141 4.51 1.33 3.35
C ASN A 141 5.78 0.57 3.78
N ARG A 142 6.00 0.40 5.08
CA ARG A 142 7.26 -0.13 5.64
C ARG A 142 8.47 0.68 5.19
N ALA A 143 8.36 2.00 5.35
CA ALA A 143 9.41 2.94 4.98
C ALA A 143 10.56 2.93 5.97
N VAL A 144 11.77 2.75 5.47
CA VAL A 144 12.99 2.94 6.25
C VAL A 144 13.29 4.42 6.37
N VAL A 145 13.33 4.93 7.60
CA VAL A 145 13.85 6.26 7.95
C VAL A 145 15.34 6.14 8.22
N GLY A 146 16.15 7.03 7.66
CA GLY A 146 17.58 6.99 7.91
C GLY A 146 18.39 7.99 7.07
N ARG A 147 19.72 8.11 7.36
CA ARG A 147 20.60 9.02 6.61
C ARG A 147 21.16 8.45 5.31
N SER A 148 20.97 7.16 5.06
CA SER A 148 21.43 6.53 3.81
C SER A 148 20.70 7.10 2.60
N SER A 149 21.37 7.17 1.45
CA SER A 149 20.73 7.46 0.17
C SER A 149 19.74 6.36 -0.27
N GLN A 150 19.79 5.20 0.39
CA GLN A 150 18.88 4.07 0.17
C GLN A 150 17.68 4.07 1.14
N ALA A 151 17.62 5.03 2.08
CA ALA A 151 16.47 5.17 2.96
C ALA A 151 15.26 5.73 2.19
N ASP A 152 14.06 5.22 2.48
CA ASP A 152 12.82 5.67 1.85
C ASP A 152 12.45 7.10 2.30
N ALA A 153 12.66 7.39 3.58
CA ALA A 153 12.53 8.71 4.19
C ALA A 153 13.94 9.17 4.66
N ARG A 154 14.65 9.88 3.78
CA ARG A 154 16.02 10.28 4.07
C ARG A 154 16.08 11.51 4.96
N ILE A 155 16.82 11.38 6.06
CA ILE A 155 17.18 12.48 6.95
C ILE A 155 18.69 12.68 6.90
N ASP A 156 19.14 13.80 6.34
CA ASP A 156 20.56 14.14 6.20
C ASP A 156 21.10 14.78 7.49
N ASP A 157 21.36 13.89 8.48
CA ASP A 157 21.87 14.27 9.79
C ASP A 157 22.84 13.19 10.31
N ALA A 158 23.96 13.61 10.91
CA ALA A 158 25.02 12.71 11.38
C ALA A 158 24.58 11.83 12.57
N GLU A 159 23.64 12.29 13.38
CA GLU A 159 23.10 11.57 14.52
C GLU A 159 22.05 10.53 14.13
N VAL A 160 21.58 10.57 12.88
CA VAL A 160 20.67 9.56 12.33
C VAL A 160 21.46 8.38 11.77
N SER A 161 21.13 7.16 12.16
CA SER A 161 21.72 5.93 11.61
C SER A 161 21.39 5.75 10.14
N ARG A 162 22.22 5.00 9.38
CA ARG A 162 21.98 4.73 7.95
C ARG A 162 20.60 4.12 7.70
N ARG A 163 20.19 3.17 8.54
CA ARG A 163 18.86 2.63 8.72
C ARG A 163 18.53 2.84 10.18
N HIS A 164 17.63 3.76 10.49
CA HIS A 164 17.40 4.20 11.86
C HIS A 164 16.11 3.62 12.42
N ALA A 165 15.01 3.83 11.72
CA ALA A 165 13.69 3.36 12.14
C ALA A 165 12.88 2.83 10.94
N LEU A 166 11.81 2.11 11.25
CA LEU A 166 10.80 1.68 10.31
C LEU A 166 9.47 2.37 10.65
N LEU A 167 8.82 2.94 9.64
CA LEU A 167 7.45 3.48 9.73
C LEU A 167 6.54 2.67 8.81
N TRP A 168 5.36 2.25 9.32
CA TRP A 168 4.40 1.51 8.49
C TRP A 168 2.96 1.69 8.96
N ARG A 169 2.03 1.31 8.07
CA ARG A 169 0.60 1.19 8.33
C ARG A 169 0.21 -0.28 8.31
N GLU A 170 -0.57 -0.68 9.30
CA GLU A 170 -1.08 -2.05 9.41
C GLU A 170 -2.31 -2.06 10.33
N ALA A 171 -3.33 -2.84 10.00
CA ALA A 171 -4.54 -3.02 10.80
C ALA A 171 -5.25 -1.70 11.20
N GLY A 172 -5.16 -0.68 10.34
CA GLY A 172 -5.76 0.62 10.58
C GLY A 172 -4.95 1.56 11.47
N GLY A 173 -3.80 1.12 12.01
CA GLY A 173 -2.85 1.92 12.79
C GLY A 173 -1.62 2.35 11.98
N MET A 174 -0.87 3.29 12.54
CA MET A 174 0.45 3.69 12.06
C MET A 174 1.47 3.39 13.15
N TRP A 175 2.63 2.86 12.76
CA TRP A 175 3.57 2.27 13.69
C TRP A 175 4.99 2.74 13.42
N VAL A 176 5.79 2.80 14.48
CA VAL A 176 7.24 3.04 14.41
C VAL A 176 7.99 1.98 15.21
N ALA A 177 9.13 1.54 14.68
CA ALA A 177 10.09 0.70 15.38
C ALA A 177 11.52 1.20 15.15
N ASP A 178 12.36 1.12 16.18
CA ASP A 178 13.80 1.34 16.05
C ASP A 178 14.45 0.13 15.36
N LEU A 179 15.35 0.37 14.41
CA LEU A 179 16.07 -0.69 13.68
C LEU A 179 17.47 -0.99 14.26
N GLY A 180 17.64 -0.81 15.55
CA GLY A 180 18.94 -0.92 16.23
C GLY A 180 19.83 0.29 15.94
N SER A 181 19.26 1.47 16.00
CA SER A 181 19.96 2.73 15.76
C SER A 181 20.98 3.03 16.87
N SER A 182 21.97 3.88 16.58
CA SER A 182 23.02 4.22 17.56
C SER A 182 22.52 5.14 18.67
N ASN A 183 21.57 6.03 18.37
CA ASN A 183 21.11 7.09 19.28
C ASN A 183 19.63 6.93 19.68
N GLY A 184 18.97 5.87 19.22
CA GLY A 184 17.58 5.55 19.57
C GLY A 184 16.53 6.37 18.83
N THR A 185 15.35 5.80 18.75
CA THR A 185 14.11 6.46 18.28
C THR A 185 13.27 6.83 19.49
N HIS A 186 12.69 8.04 19.51
CA HIS A 186 11.80 8.49 20.58
C HIS A 186 10.46 8.95 20.02
N LEU A 187 9.39 8.64 20.74
CA LEU A 187 8.04 9.10 20.48
C LEU A 187 7.55 9.96 21.66
N ASN A 188 7.26 11.23 21.40
CA ASN A 188 6.85 12.20 22.41
C ASN A 188 7.81 12.31 23.63
N GLY A 189 9.11 12.09 23.36
CA GLY A 189 10.18 12.12 24.38
C GLY A 189 10.48 10.76 25.02
N GLU A 190 9.62 9.75 24.85
CA GLU A 190 9.84 8.41 25.40
C GLU A 190 10.55 7.50 24.38
N PRO A 191 11.52 6.66 24.80
CA PRO A 191 12.23 5.78 23.89
C PRO A 191 11.30 4.68 23.36
N VAL A 192 11.39 4.41 22.07
CA VAL A 192 10.69 3.30 21.39
C VAL A 192 11.49 2.02 21.62
N ALA A 193 11.05 1.19 22.59
CA ALA A 193 11.76 -0.03 22.96
C ALA A 193 11.60 -1.15 21.90
N GLU A 194 10.40 -1.34 21.35
CA GLU A 194 10.10 -2.34 20.32
C GLU A 194 9.30 -1.69 19.20
N VAL A 195 7.98 -1.57 19.38
CA VAL A 195 7.03 -0.97 18.45
C VAL A 195 6.14 0.00 19.21
N ALA A 196 5.88 1.17 18.64
CA ALA A 196 4.96 2.14 19.18
C ALA A 196 3.94 2.57 18.10
N GLU A 197 2.70 2.77 18.51
CA GLU A 197 1.69 3.40 17.66
C GLU A 197 1.97 4.90 17.54
N VAL A 198 1.85 5.43 16.32
CA VAL A 198 2.06 6.84 16.00
C VAL A 198 0.75 7.43 15.50
N VAL A 199 0.37 8.56 16.04
CA VAL A 199 -0.82 9.29 15.59
C VAL A 199 -0.47 10.67 15.01
N ASP A 200 -1.40 11.27 14.29
CA ASP A 200 -1.19 12.58 13.69
C ASP A 200 -0.89 13.64 14.77
N GLY A 201 0.18 14.37 14.61
CA GLY A 201 0.65 15.38 15.56
C GLY A 201 1.73 14.92 16.53
N ASP A 202 2.03 13.63 16.60
CA ASP A 202 3.09 13.10 17.46
C ASP A 202 4.47 13.67 17.11
N LEU A 203 5.33 13.77 18.11
CA LEU A 203 6.73 14.15 17.95
C LEU A 203 7.60 12.91 17.87
N LEU A 204 8.20 12.67 16.72
CA LEU A 204 9.20 11.62 16.49
C LEU A 204 10.60 12.20 16.49
N ALA A 205 11.51 11.61 17.27
CA ALA A 205 12.94 11.93 17.21
C ALA A 205 13.75 10.70 16.74
N PHE A 206 14.69 10.95 15.84
CA PHE A 206 15.60 9.94 15.30
C PHE A 206 17.03 10.34 15.65
N GLY A 207 17.54 9.91 16.81
CA GLY A 207 18.75 10.46 17.40
C GLY A 207 18.54 11.88 17.88
N GLY A 208 19.21 12.87 17.26
CA GLY A 208 19.09 14.29 17.65
C GLY A 208 17.88 15.02 17.06
N PRO A 209 17.65 14.95 15.73
CA PRO A 209 16.59 15.73 15.09
C PRO A 209 15.19 15.20 15.40
N SER A 210 14.25 16.15 15.63
CA SER A 210 12.84 15.87 15.95
C SER A 210 11.93 16.36 14.83
N PHE A 211 10.81 15.66 14.64
CA PHE A 211 9.85 15.87 13.56
C PHE A 211 8.42 15.74 14.10
N VAL A 212 7.53 16.63 13.69
CA VAL A 212 6.10 16.40 13.88
C VAL A 212 5.62 15.44 12.80
N PHE A 213 5.03 14.33 13.20
CA PHE A 213 4.42 13.36 12.29
C PHE A 213 3.07 13.88 11.79
N ARG A 214 2.84 13.80 10.47
CA ARG A 214 1.55 14.13 9.85
C ARG A 214 1.13 13.02 8.90
N SER A 215 -0.03 12.45 9.14
CA SER A 215 -0.72 11.59 8.19
C SER A 215 -1.30 12.40 7.02
N VAL A 216 -1.39 11.81 5.82
CA VAL A 216 -1.90 12.44 4.59
C VAL A 216 -3.16 11.74 4.13
#